data_cc83f060c02ed4795e1e1384601d79f1
#
_entry.id   cc83f060c02ed4795e1e1384601d79f1
#
_cell.length_a   1.000
_cell.length_b   1.000
_cell.length_c   1.000
_cell.angle_alpha   90.00
_cell.angle_beta   90.00
_cell.angle_gamma   90.00
#
_symmetry.space_group_name_H-M   'P 1'
#
loop_
_entity.id
_entity.type
_entity.pdbx_description
1 polymer ?
#
loop_
_entity_poly.entity_id
_entity_poly.type
_entity_poly.pdbx_seq_one_letter_code
_entity_poly.pdbx_strand_id
1 'polypeptide(L)'
;MTNHAVVIAGGGPTGLMLASELALARVDVAIVERRATQQVEGSRAGGLHPRTLEVLDQRGLAERFVAEGKPGYAVAFGTGTLDIRDLPTRFNYTLALWQAHIERLLAARVAELAVPIYRGCDVTDAAQDATGVEVALSDGRTLRAAYLVGCDGGRSVVRKRAGIAFPGWDASATYLIAEGETAHEPAFGLRHGDKGVQGIGKLDDGKRVRAVLCEPEVRHGEPTLDDLRAALHAVYGTDYGVHSVTWLSRFSDAARQAAAYRAGRFLLAGDAAHVHSPVGGQGLNLGVQDAVNLGWKLAQVVHGTSPDALLDTYHAERHPVGARVLKTTMALTAMSRGDARSTALREMVSEMARLDAPRRRYASQMAGLDIHYDLGAGHPLLGRRMPDLALATDDGPRRVFELLHDARPVVLAFGAALDLAAWPRVRVVNAEYAGDWQLPAIGEVAPPTAVLIRPDGHVAWVGDGSDAGLADALATWVGAETSPAPTHRV
;
A
#
# COMPACT_ATOMS: atom_id res chain seq x y z
N MET A 1 -22.41 -15.98 -19.09
CA MET A 1 -21.84 -14.78 -18.48
C MET A 1 -21.70 -15.07 -16.99
N THR A 2 -20.51 -15.00 -16.44
CA THR A 2 -20.28 -15.25 -15.00
C THR A 2 -20.40 -13.91 -14.27
N ASN A 3 -21.20 -13.89 -13.21
CA ASN A 3 -21.45 -12.66 -12.45
C ASN A 3 -20.69 -12.68 -11.13
N HIS A 4 -20.06 -11.54 -10.78
CA HIS A 4 -19.44 -11.28 -9.48
C HIS A 4 -19.93 -9.94 -8.94
N ALA A 5 -19.85 -9.73 -7.63
CA ALA A 5 -20.11 -8.40 -7.08
C ALA A 5 -18.95 -7.44 -7.43
N VAL A 6 -17.71 -7.92 -7.36
CA VAL A 6 -16.50 -7.14 -7.70
C VAL A 6 -15.56 -7.98 -8.57
N VAL A 7 -15.05 -7.37 -9.65
CA VAL A 7 -13.91 -7.90 -10.42
C VAL A 7 -12.71 -7.02 -10.18
N ILE A 8 -11.56 -7.65 -9.91
CA ILE A 8 -10.26 -6.98 -9.75
C ILE A 8 -9.39 -7.33 -10.97
N ALA A 9 -8.94 -6.33 -11.70
CA ALA A 9 -7.98 -6.49 -12.77
C ALA A 9 -6.55 -6.41 -12.18
N GLY A 10 -5.82 -7.53 -12.22
CA GLY A 10 -4.45 -7.66 -11.70
C GLY A 10 -4.34 -8.38 -10.36
N GLY A 11 -3.55 -9.46 -10.35
CA GLY A 11 -3.24 -10.31 -9.18
C GLY A 11 -1.87 -10.02 -8.57
N GLY A 12 -1.40 -8.76 -8.63
CA GLY A 12 -0.24 -8.29 -7.88
C GLY A 12 -0.56 -8.02 -6.41
N PRO A 13 0.38 -7.49 -5.60
CA PRO A 13 0.21 -7.30 -4.15
C PRO A 13 -1.04 -6.49 -3.79
N THR A 14 -1.33 -5.41 -4.54
CA THR A 14 -2.51 -4.56 -4.33
C THR A 14 -3.81 -5.33 -4.58
N GLY A 15 -3.92 -6.03 -5.71
CA GLY A 15 -5.13 -6.78 -6.06
C GLY A 15 -5.37 -7.97 -5.15
N LEU A 16 -4.31 -8.68 -4.74
CA LEU A 16 -4.40 -9.79 -3.78
C LEU A 16 -4.85 -9.28 -2.39
N MET A 17 -4.31 -8.14 -1.94
CA MET A 17 -4.74 -7.55 -0.67
C MET A 17 -6.20 -7.09 -0.73
N LEU A 18 -6.61 -6.42 -1.81
CA LEU A 18 -7.99 -5.99 -1.99
C LEU A 18 -8.97 -7.17 -2.04
N ALA A 19 -8.60 -8.24 -2.75
CA ALA A 19 -9.41 -9.45 -2.79
C ALA A 19 -9.56 -10.10 -1.40
N SER A 20 -8.48 -10.10 -0.61
CA SER A 20 -8.51 -10.56 0.78
C SER A 20 -9.46 -9.72 1.65
N GLU A 21 -9.42 -8.39 1.53
CA GLU A 21 -10.33 -7.48 2.26
C GLU A 21 -11.80 -7.71 1.91
N LEU A 22 -12.09 -7.80 0.60
CA LEU A 22 -13.46 -8.01 0.12
C LEU A 22 -14.01 -9.39 0.52
N ALA A 23 -13.21 -10.44 0.38
CA ALA A 23 -13.61 -11.79 0.77
C ALA A 23 -13.79 -11.93 2.29
N LEU A 24 -12.94 -11.27 3.10
CA LEU A 24 -13.08 -11.20 4.55
C LEU A 24 -14.42 -10.55 4.94
N ALA A 25 -14.86 -9.56 4.18
CA ALA A 25 -16.17 -8.93 4.30
C ALA A 25 -17.29 -9.71 3.59
N ARG A 26 -17.03 -10.94 3.08
CA ARG A 26 -18.01 -11.81 2.39
C ARG A 26 -18.59 -11.23 1.10
N VAL A 27 -17.83 -10.41 0.40
CA VAL A 27 -18.17 -9.95 -0.96
C VAL A 27 -17.77 -11.03 -1.97
N ASP A 28 -18.65 -11.34 -2.91
CA ASP A 28 -18.31 -12.18 -4.07
C ASP A 28 -17.34 -11.41 -4.98
N VAL A 29 -16.07 -11.79 -4.95
CA VAL A 29 -14.97 -11.12 -5.67
C VAL A 29 -14.19 -12.11 -6.51
N ALA A 30 -13.73 -11.68 -7.68
CA ALA A 30 -12.82 -12.44 -8.52
C ALA A 30 -11.65 -11.59 -8.99
N ILE A 31 -10.49 -12.22 -9.18
CA ILE A 31 -9.29 -11.60 -9.76
C ILE A 31 -9.12 -12.07 -11.21
N VAL A 32 -8.77 -11.16 -12.11
CA VAL A 32 -8.28 -11.47 -13.47
C VAL A 32 -6.77 -11.19 -13.49
N GLU A 33 -5.96 -12.21 -13.79
CA GLU A 33 -4.49 -12.12 -13.77
C GLU A 33 -3.88 -12.71 -15.04
N ARG A 34 -3.07 -11.91 -15.75
CA ARG A 34 -2.43 -12.31 -17.01
C ARG A 34 -1.41 -13.43 -16.86
N ARG A 35 -0.74 -13.53 -15.71
CA ARG A 35 0.21 -14.61 -15.44
C ARG A 35 -0.53 -15.92 -15.24
N ALA A 36 0.00 -16.99 -15.85
CA ALA A 36 -0.52 -18.34 -15.68
C ALA A 36 -0.33 -18.88 -14.26
N THR A 37 0.68 -18.39 -13.55
CA THR A 37 1.01 -18.77 -12.16
C THR A 37 1.22 -17.52 -11.31
N GLN A 38 1.39 -17.68 -9.99
CA GLN A 38 1.76 -16.60 -9.09
C GLN A 38 3.27 -16.28 -9.11
N GLN A 39 4.04 -17.02 -9.88
CA GLN A 39 5.48 -16.82 -9.95
C GLN A 39 5.79 -15.43 -10.53
N VAL A 40 6.59 -14.65 -9.80
CA VAL A 40 7.08 -13.34 -10.22
C VAL A 40 8.47 -13.54 -10.82
N GLU A 41 8.63 -13.10 -12.06
CA GLU A 41 9.95 -13.04 -12.68
C GLU A 41 10.72 -11.84 -12.15
N GLY A 42 11.92 -12.12 -11.62
CA GLY A 42 12.84 -11.13 -11.11
C GLY A 42 12.45 -10.47 -9.77
N SER A 43 13.43 -9.85 -9.15
CA SER A 43 13.30 -9.19 -7.84
C SER A 43 12.94 -7.71 -8.02
N ARG A 44 11.65 -7.37 -8.05
CA ARG A 44 11.18 -5.99 -8.24
C ARG A 44 11.23 -5.20 -6.94
N ALA A 45 10.21 -5.29 -6.09
CA ALA A 45 10.19 -4.68 -4.78
C ALA A 45 10.86 -5.59 -3.74
N GLY A 46 11.48 -4.99 -2.73
CA GLY A 46 12.31 -5.71 -1.76
C GLY A 46 12.02 -5.38 -0.30
N GLY A 47 10.79 -4.96 0.05
CA GLY A 47 10.50 -4.73 1.45
C GLY A 47 9.14 -4.17 1.79
N LEU A 48 8.76 -4.40 3.05
CA LEU A 48 7.56 -3.86 3.68
C LEU A 48 7.96 -2.78 4.71
N HIS A 49 7.22 -1.70 4.69
CA HIS A 49 7.38 -0.59 5.64
C HIS A 49 6.55 -0.83 6.91
N PRO A 50 6.87 -0.15 8.01
CA PRO A 50 6.16 -0.27 9.29
C PRO A 50 4.63 -0.22 9.14
N ARG A 51 4.09 0.77 8.43
CA ARG A 51 2.63 0.87 8.26
C ARG A 51 2.01 -0.33 7.55
N THR A 52 2.71 -0.89 6.56
CA THR A 52 2.23 -2.08 5.86
C THR A 52 2.26 -3.32 6.76
N LEU A 53 3.28 -3.44 7.62
CA LEU A 53 3.34 -4.49 8.64
C LEU A 53 2.22 -4.35 9.66
N GLU A 54 1.89 -3.12 10.09
CA GLU A 54 0.72 -2.86 10.95
C GLU A 54 -0.59 -3.28 10.28
N VAL A 55 -0.77 -2.96 9.00
CA VAL A 55 -1.94 -3.36 8.21
C VAL A 55 -2.06 -4.88 8.15
N LEU A 56 -0.95 -5.59 7.93
CA LEU A 56 -0.92 -7.05 7.94
C LEU A 56 -1.21 -7.63 9.34
N ASP A 57 -0.73 -6.98 10.41
CA ASP A 57 -1.01 -7.39 11.79
C ASP A 57 -2.50 -7.19 12.14
N GLN A 58 -3.10 -6.10 11.67
CA GLN A 58 -4.55 -5.86 11.76
C GLN A 58 -5.40 -6.91 11.03
N ARG A 59 -4.79 -7.82 10.28
CA ARG A 59 -5.44 -8.96 9.60
C ARG A 59 -4.94 -10.32 10.09
N GLY A 60 -4.11 -10.32 11.15
CA GLY A 60 -3.50 -11.55 11.68
C GLY A 60 -2.51 -12.21 10.74
N LEU A 61 -1.91 -11.44 9.83
CA LEU A 61 -1.01 -11.95 8.79
C LEU A 61 0.46 -11.64 9.03
N ALA A 62 0.80 -10.63 9.84
CA ALA A 62 2.16 -10.10 9.95
C ALA A 62 3.21 -11.18 10.28
N GLU A 63 2.92 -12.12 11.18
CA GLU A 63 3.85 -13.15 11.59
C GLU A 63 4.32 -14.03 10.44
N ARG A 64 3.44 -14.31 9.45
CA ARG A 64 3.79 -15.09 8.25
C ARG A 64 4.86 -14.39 7.41
N PHE A 65 4.81 -13.05 7.34
CA PHE A 65 5.78 -12.25 6.60
C PHE A 65 7.08 -12.08 7.38
N VAL A 66 6.98 -11.80 8.68
CA VAL A 66 8.13 -11.63 9.57
C VAL A 66 8.98 -12.88 9.64
N ALA A 67 8.35 -14.07 9.61
CA ALA A 67 9.04 -15.36 9.63
C ALA A 67 9.95 -15.59 8.41
N GLU A 68 9.68 -14.94 7.27
CA GLU A 68 10.46 -15.11 6.03
C GLU A 68 11.36 -13.92 5.71
N GLY A 69 11.11 -12.74 6.31
CA GLY A 69 11.85 -11.52 6.04
C GLY A 69 12.97 -11.25 7.04
N LYS A 70 13.79 -10.25 6.73
CA LYS A 70 14.85 -9.77 7.63
C LYS A 70 14.55 -8.35 8.08
N PRO A 71 14.52 -8.06 9.39
CA PRO A 71 14.29 -6.71 9.89
C PRO A 71 15.46 -5.77 9.56
N GLY A 72 15.13 -4.55 9.12
CA GLY A 72 16.06 -3.45 8.91
C GLY A 72 15.61 -2.22 9.67
N TYR A 73 16.43 -1.65 10.52
CA TYR A 73 16.03 -0.60 11.47
C TYR A 73 16.18 0.83 10.90
N ALA A 74 16.04 0.96 9.59
CA ALA A 74 16.14 2.23 8.92
C ALA A 74 15.25 2.29 7.67
N VAL A 75 14.85 3.50 7.29
CA VAL A 75 14.21 3.79 6.01
C VAL A 75 15.15 4.57 5.12
N ALA A 76 15.12 4.30 3.81
CA ALA A 76 15.93 5.05 2.85
C ALA A 76 15.45 6.50 2.75
N PHE A 77 16.39 7.46 2.74
CA PHE A 77 16.12 8.88 2.60
C PHE A 77 17.24 9.56 1.83
N GLY A 78 16.95 9.97 0.60
CA GLY A 78 17.99 10.46 -0.32
C GLY A 78 19.01 9.36 -0.60
N THR A 79 20.26 9.62 -0.26
CA THR A 79 21.37 8.67 -0.40
C THR A 79 21.80 8.04 0.94
N GLY A 80 21.11 8.40 2.01
CA GLY A 80 21.32 7.87 3.35
C GLY A 80 20.09 7.13 3.87
N THR A 81 20.07 6.96 5.18
CA THR A 81 18.97 6.31 5.88
C THR A 81 18.60 7.09 7.14
N LEU A 82 17.35 6.96 7.57
CA LEU A 82 16.86 7.47 8.84
C LEU A 82 16.56 6.28 9.76
N ASP A 83 17.09 6.35 10.98
CA ASP A 83 16.79 5.39 12.03
C ASP A 83 15.32 5.49 12.45
N ILE A 84 14.65 4.34 12.60
CA ILE A 84 13.23 4.23 12.95
C ILE A 84 12.98 3.45 14.23
N ARG A 85 14.02 3.05 14.97
CA ARG A 85 13.91 2.22 16.20
C ARG A 85 13.17 2.90 17.34
N ASP A 86 13.15 4.23 17.36
CA ASP A 86 12.47 5.03 18.38
C ASP A 86 11.06 5.47 17.99
N LEU A 87 10.55 5.05 16.82
CA LEU A 87 9.16 5.33 16.45
C LEU A 87 8.21 4.49 17.31
N PRO A 88 7.13 5.10 17.84
CA PRO A 88 6.19 4.42 18.71
C PRO A 88 5.27 3.49 17.91
N THR A 89 5.80 2.36 17.53
CA THR A 89 5.11 1.26 16.86
C THR A 89 5.78 -0.06 17.22
N ARG A 90 5.03 -1.15 17.25
CA ARG A 90 5.56 -2.51 17.39
C ARG A 90 6.49 -2.89 16.24
N PHE A 91 6.24 -2.35 15.04
CA PHE A 91 7.03 -2.58 13.83
C PHE A 91 7.96 -1.39 13.57
N ASN A 92 8.84 -1.07 14.52
CA ASN A 92 9.84 -0.02 14.36
C ASN A 92 11.04 -0.45 13.49
N TYR A 93 10.75 -1.23 12.44
CA TYR A 93 11.68 -1.74 11.44
C TYR A 93 10.99 -1.90 10.08
N THR A 94 11.75 -1.85 9.02
CA THR A 94 11.36 -2.34 7.70
C THR A 94 11.62 -3.83 7.61
N LEU A 95 10.85 -4.55 6.83
CA LEU A 95 11.07 -5.98 6.60
C LEU A 95 11.60 -6.18 5.19
N ALA A 96 12.88 -6.55 5.05
CA ALA A 96 13.44 -6.94 3.76
C ALA A 96 12.86 -8.30 3.35
N LEU A 97 12.04 -8.28 2.30
CA LEU A 97 11.36 -9.46 1.76
C LEU A 97 11.03 -9.22 0.29
N TRP A 98 11.50 -10.11 -0.60
CA TRP A 98 11.25 -9.94 -2.02
C TRP A 98 9.77 -10.04 -2.38
N GLN A 99 9.35 -9.31 -3.40
CA GLN A 99 7.96 -9.26 -3.87
C GLN A 99 7.39 -10.65 -4.17
N ALA A 100 8.19 -11.57 -4.66
CA ALA A 100 7.78 -12.94 -4.94
C ALA A 100 7.25 -13.66 -3.68
N HIS A 101 7.91 -13.47 -2.53
CA HIS A 101 7.44 -14.02 -1.24
C HIS A 101 6.18 -13.27 -0.76
N ILE A 102 6.17 -11.94 -0.87
CA ILE A 102 5.00 -11.11 -0.49
C ILE A 102 3.77 -11.57 -1.27
N GLU A 103 3.88 -11.70 -2.59
CA GLU A 103 2.76 -12.13 -3.43
C GLU A 103 2.34 -13.57 -3.14
N ARG A 104 3.28 -14.48 -2.89
CA ARG A 104 2.97 -15.86 -2.53
C ARG A 104 2.17 -15.94 -1.23
N LEU A 105 2.57 -15.20 -0.21
CA LEU A 105 1.88 -15.16 1.09
C LEU A 105 0.48 -14.54 0.97
N LEU A 106 0.33 -13.46 0.21
CA LEU A 106 -0.98 -12.87 -0.07
C LEU A 106 -1.86 -13.80 -0.92
N ALA A 107 -1.29 -14.48 -1.92
CA ALA A 107 -2.03 -15.44 -2.73
C ALA A 107 -2.48 -16.66 -1.93
N ALA A 108 -1.67 -17.13 -0.97
CA ALA A 108 -2.07 -18.17 -0.04
C ALA A 108 -3.29 -17.72 0.79
N ARG A 109 -3.29 -16.46 1.27
CA ARG A 109 -4.44 -15.90 1.98
C ARG A 109 -5.70 -15.82 1.10
N VAL A 110 -5.56 -15.40 -0.14
CA VAL A 110 -6.66 -15.35 -1.14
C VAL A 110 -7.22 -16.75 -1.39
N ALA A 111 -6.35 -17.78 -1.46
CA ALA A 111 -6.77 -19.18 -1.60
C ALA A 111 -7.49 -19.70 -0.33
N GLU A 112 -7.02 -19.37 0.87
CA GLU A 112 -7.71 -19.68 2.16
C GLU A 112 -9.13 -19.10 2.18
N LEU A 113 -9.34 -17.93 1.57
CA LEU A 113 -10.62 -17.26 1.45
C LEU A 113 -11.46 -17.72 0.23
N ALA A 114 -10.97 -18.74 -0.51
CA ALA A 114 -11.62 -19.33 -1.67
C ALA A 114 -11.98 -18.33 -2.80
N VAL A 115 -11.18 -17.26 -2.97
CA VAL A 115 -11.40 -16.27 -4.04
C VAL A 115 -10.94 -16.85 -5.38
N PRO A 116 -11.78 -16.88 -6.43
CA PRO A 116 -11.39 -17.34 -7.75
C PRO A 116 -10.41 -16.36 -8.42
N ILE A 117 -9.38 -16.91 -9.06
CA ILE A 117 -8.42 -16.16 -9.89
C ILE A 117 -8.47 -16.69 -11.30
N TYR A 118 -8.92 -15.88 -12.26
CA TYR A 118 -8.89 -16.16 -13.68
C TYR A 118 -7.49 -15.88 -14.21
N ARG A 119 -6.68 -16.92 -14.33
CA ARG A 119 -5.27 -16.84 -14.74
C ARG A 119 -5.08 -17.02 -16.24
N GLY A 120 -3.95 -16.49 -16.76
CA GLY A 120 -3.58 -16.59 -18.18
C GLY A 120 -4.46 -15.71 -19.07
N CYS A 121 -5.17 -14.73 -18.52
CA CYS A 121 -5.98 -13.80 -19.27
C CYS A 121 -5.91 -12.39 -18.71
N ASP A 122 -6.03 -11.42 -19.60
CA ASP A 122 -6.04 -9.98 -19.28
C ASP A 122 -7.45 -9.41 -19.42
N VAL A 123 -7.74 -8.33 -18.72
CA VAL A 123 -8.84 -7.42 -19.06
C VAL A 123 -8.43 -6.65 -20.31
N THR A 124 -9.18 -6.81 -21.40
CA THR A 124 -8.92 -6.15 -22.70
C THR A 124 -9.82 -4.96 -22.92
N ASP A 125 -11.04 -5.02 -22.39
CA ASP A 125 -12.03 -3.96 -22.48
C ASP A 125 -12.97 -3.99 -21.28
N ALA A 126 -13.58 -2.84 -20.98
CA ALA A 126 -14.64 -2.74 -19.98
C ALA A 126 -15.57 -1.57 -20.27
N ALA A 127 -16.87 -1.79 -20.04
CA ALA A 127 -17.91 -0.77 -20.16
C ALA A 127 -18.85 -0.82 -18.96
N GLN A 128 -19.32 0.33 -18.49
CA GLN A 128 -20.28 0.42 -17.38
C GLN A 128 -21.62 0.94 -17.86
N ASP A 129 -22.68 0.51 -17.18
CA ASP A 129 -24.04 1.01 -17.31
C ASP A 129 -24.65 1.31 -15.92
N ALA A 130 -25.96 1.60 -15.89
CA ALA A 130 -26.66 1.88 -14.64
C ALA A 130 -26.63 0.70 -13.64
N THR A 131 -26.46 -0.54 -14.12
CA THR A 131 -26.61 -1.77 -13.33
C THR A 131 -25.28 -2.44 -12.98
N GLY A 132 -24.18 -2.10 -13.68
CA GLY A 132 -22.87 -2.72 -13.42
C GLY A 132 -21.82 -2.44 -14.48
N VAL A 133 -20.82 -3.30 -14.51
CA VAL A 133 -19.70 -3.26 -15.46
C VAL A 133 -19.64 -4.57 -16.23
N GLU A 134 -19.49 -4.50 -17.53
CA GLU A 134 -19.13 -5.62 -18.40
C GLU A 134 -17.61 -5.59 -18.62
N VAL A 135 -16.95 -6.74 -18.43
CA VAL A 135 -15.49 -6.88 -18.48
C VAL A 135 -15.11 -7.94 -19.49
N ALA A 136 -14.50 -7.54 -20.60
CA ALA A 136 -14.02 -8.45 -21.64
C ALA A 136 -12.61 -8.96 -21.31
N LEU A 137 -12.38 -10.26 -21.46
CA LEU A 137 -11.12 -10.92 -21.22
C LEU A 137 -10.43 -11.33 -22.52
N SER A 138 -9.10 -11.46 -22.49
CA SER A 138 -8.28 -11.82 -23.66
C SER A 138 -8.54 -13.23 -24.20
N ASP A 139 -9.14 -14.12 -23.41
CA ASP A 139 -9.52 -15.48 -23.81
C ASP A 139 -10.94 -15.57 -24.38
N GLY A 140 -11.60 -14.44 -24.62
CA GLY A 140 -12.93 -14.34 -25.20
C GLY A 140 -14.07 -14.43 -24.20
N ARG A 141 -13.81 -14.67 -22.92
CA ARG A 141 -14.83 -14.63 -21.87
C ARG A 141 -15.26 -13.21 -21.57
N THR A 142 -16.49 -13.06 -21.08
CA THR A 142 -17.03 -11.81 -20.54
C THR A 142 -17.52 -12.05 -19.12
N LEU A 143 -17.13 -11.18 -18.20
CA LEU A 143 -17.63 -11.15 -16.83
C LEU A 143 -18.56 -9.97 -16.64
N ARG A 144 -19.53 -10.10 -15.73
CA ARG A 144 -20.37 -8.99 -15.27
C ARG A 144 -20.13 -8.75 -13.79
N ALA A 145 -20.00 -7.49 -13.38
CA ALA A 145 -19.80 -7.12 -11.98
C ALA A 145 -20.55 -5.84 -11.60
N ALA A 146 -20.79 -5.64 -10.30
CA ALA A 146 -21.28 -4.35 -9.82
C ALA A 146 -20.17 -3.27 -9.88
N TYR A 147 -18.92 -3.66 -9.64
CA TYR A 147 -17.76 -2.77 -9.69
C TYR A 147 -16.55 -3.47 -10.32
N LEU A 148 -15.69 -2.69 -11.01
CA LEU A 148 -14.39 -3.12 -11.51
C LEU A 148 -13.30 -2.29 -10.85
N VAL A 149 -12.30 -2.95 -10.23
CA VAL A 149 -11.15 -2.28 -9.65
C VAL A 149 -9.89 -2.58 -10.44
N GLY A 150 -9.27 -1.53 -10.99
CA GLY A 150 -7.98 -1.61 -11.66
C GLY A 150 -6.82 -1.66 -10.67
N CYS A 151 -6.20 -2.83 -10.55
CA CYS A 151 -4.91 -3.08 -9.90
C CYS A 151 -3.88 -3.58 -10.94
N ASP A 152 -4.05 -3.17 -12.21
CA ASP A 152 -3.43 -3.67 -13.43
C ASP A 152 -2.15 -2.90 -13.82
N GLY A 153 -1.58 -2.18 -12.85
CA GLY A 153 -0.28 -1.53 -12.99
C GLY A 153 -0.30 -0.21 -13.78
N GLY A 154 0.86 0.40 -13.97
CA GLY A 154 1.00 1.74 -14.52
C GLY A 154 0.43 1.92 -15.94
N ARG A 155 0.33 0.84 -16.72
CA ARG A 155 -0.28 0.83 -18.07
C ARG A 155 -1.78 0.54 -18.05
N SER A 156 -2.43 0.60 -16.91
CA SER A 156 -3.82 0.22 -16.63
C SER A 156 -4.79 0.38 -17.79
N VAL A 157 -5.44 -0.72 -18.17
CA VAL A 157 -6.55 -0.75 -19.12
C VAL A 157 -7.79 -0.15 -18.47
N VAL A 158 -8.04 -0.49 -17.21
CA VAL A 158 -9.20 0.01 -16.45
C VAL A 158 -9.20 1.53 -16.37
N ARG A 159 -8.05 2.16 -16.04
CA ARG A 159 -7.93 3.62 -16.02
C ARG A 159 -8.27 4.25 -17.37
N LYS A 160 -7.75 3.68 -18.47
CA LYS A 160 -7.99 4.16 -19.82
C LYS A 160 -9.47 4.04 -20.22
N ARG A 161 -10.12 2.92 -19.91
CA ARG A 161 -11.55 2.68 -20.18
C ARG A 161 -12.46 3.54 -19.32
N ALA A 162 -12.03 3.85 -18.10
CA ALA A 162 -12.71 4.81 -17.23
C ALA A 162 -12.58 6.28 -17.70
N GLY A 163 -11.76 6.56 -18.73
CA GLY A 163 -11.49 7.92 -19.21
C GLY A 163 -10.72 8.79 -18.18
N ILE A 164 -10.06 8.18 -17.20
CA ILE A 164 -9.35 8.90 -16.15
C ILE A 164 -7.99 9.36 -16.66
N ALA A 165 -7.75 10.67 -16.65
CA ALA A 165 -6.47 11.26 -17.02
C ALA A 165 -5.35 10.84 -16.06
N PHE A 166 -4.12 10.78 -16.57
CA PHE A 166 -2.93 10.37 -15.82
C PHE A 166 -1.83 11.43 -15.92
N PRO A 167 -2.08 12.65 -15.40
CA PRO A 167 -1.11 13.73 -15.43
C PRO A 167 0.11 13.43 -14.57
N GLY A 168 1.18 14.17 -14.80
CA GLY A 168 2.42 14.08 -14.03
C GLY A 168 3.63 14.51 -14.82
N TRP A 169 4.78 13.95 -14.47
CA TRP A 169 6.08 14.27 -15.06
C TRP A 169 6.59 13.10 -15.88
N ASP A 170 7.07 13.40 -17.07
CA ASP A 170 7.70 12.42 -17.93
C ASP A 170 9.04 11.95 -17.35
N ALA A 171 9.50 10.81 -17.84
CA ALA A 171 10.77 10.27 -17.46
C ALA A 171 11.93 11.22 -17.81
N SER A 172 12.81 11.46 -16.87
CA SER A 172 14.11 12.11 -17.09
C SER A 172 15.26 11.10 -17.19
N ALA A 173 15.04 9.88 -16.69
CA ALA A 173 15.96 8.75 -16.75
C ALA A 173 15.20 7.43 -16.89
N THR A 174 15.82 6.47 -17.57
CA THR A 174 15.43 5.07 -17.55
C THR A 174 16.53 4.22 -16.93
N TYR A 175 16.12 3.11 -16.37
CA TYR A 175 16.97 2.18 -15.65
C TYR A 175 16.73 0.77 -16.18
N LEU A 176 17.82 0.05 -16.41
CA LEU A 176 17.80 -1.39 -16.59
C LEU A 176 17.87 -2.07 -15.23
N ILE A 177 17.09 -3.12 -15.06
CA ILE A 177 17.19 -4.03 -13.93
C ILE A 177 17.34 -5.44 -14.49
N ALA A 178 18.39 -6.15 -14.06
CA ALA A 178 18.73 -7.45 -14.59
C ALA A 178 19.14 -8.41 -13.49
N GLU A 179 18.87 -9.70 -13.70
CA GLU A 179 19.41 -10.80 -12.92
C GLU A 179 20.10 -11.79 -13.86
N GLY A 180 21.32 -12.18 -13.52
CA GLY A 180 22.12 -13.06 -14.33
C GLY A 180 23.43 -13.42 -13.62
N GLU A 181 24.28 -14.20 -14.32
CA GLU A 181 25.59 -14.58 -13.85
C GLU A 181 26.66 -13.71 -14.51
N THR A 182 27.83 -13.60 -13.89
CA THR A 182 28.98 -12.86 -14.42
C THR A 182 30.22 -13.76 -14.41
N ALA A 183 31.04 -13.68 -15.47
CA ALA A 183 32.29 -14.45 -15.56
C ALA A 183 33.39 -13.89 -14.64
N HIS A 184 33.32 -12.57 -14.33
CA HIS A 184 34.24 -11.88 -13.44
C HIS A 184 33.47 -11.27 -12.29
N GLU A 185 34.08 -11.24 -11.11
CA GLU A 185 33.45 -10.66 -9.91
C GLU A 185 33.22 -9.14 -10.09
N PRO A 186 31.94 -8.69 -10.01
CA PRO A 186 31.66 -7.27 -10.19
C PRO A 186 32.01 -6.43 -8.97
N ALA A 187 32.18 -5.13 -9.18
CA ALA A 187 32.27 -4.18 -8.10
C ALA A 187 30.88 -3.99 -7.45
N PHE A 188 30.65 -4.71 -6.37
CA PHE A 188 29.40 -4.67 -5.62
C PHE A 188 29.18 -3.34 -4.91
N GLY A 189 27.91 -3.01 -4.66
CA GLY A 189 27.48 -1.84 -3.94
C GLY A 189 26.77 -0.81 -4.82
N LEU A 190 26.36 0.28 -4.15
CA LEU A 190 25.66 1.39 -4.80
C LEU A 190 26.68 2.46 -5.24
N ARG A 191 26.40 3.08 -6.38
CA ARG A 191 27.15 4.22 -6.93
C ARG A 191 26.19 5.34 -7.30
N HIS A 192 26.64 6.58 -7.17
CA HIS A 192 25.92 7.76 -7.61
C HIS A 192 26.44 8.16 -8.99
N GLY A 193 25.55 8.07 -9.98
CA GLY A 193 25.79 8.59 -11.33
C GLY A 193 25.09 9.91 -11.54
N ASP A 194 25.34 10.56 -12.67
CA ASP A 194 24.79 11.88 -13.01
C ASP A 194 23.25 11.92 -12.97
N LYS A 195 22.59 10.79 -13.25
CA LYS A 195 21.13 10.69 -13.32
C LYS A 195 20.47 9.95 -12.14
N GLY A 196 21.26 9.40 -11.21
CA GLY A 196 20.71 8.70 -10.04
C GLY A 196 21.60 7.59 -9.51
N VAL A 197 21.04 6.77 -8.62
CA VAL A 197 21.72 5.64 -7.97
C VAL A 197 21.65 4.41 -8.88
N GLN A 198 22.77 3.71 -8.99
CA GLN A 198 22.92 2.45 -9.71
C GLN A 198 23.83 1.50 -8.91
N GLY A 199 23.80 0.22 -9.21
CA GLY A 199 24.64 -0.72 -8.47
C GLY A 199 24.42 -2.17 -8.84
N ILE A 200 25.30 -3.02 -8.30
CA ILE A 200 25.23 -4.47 -8.43
C ILE A 200 25.25 -5.08 -7.03
N GLY A 201 24.35 -6.02 -6.78
CA GLY A 201 24.26 -6.81 -5.55
C GLY A 201 24.23 -8.30 -5.83
N LYS A 202 24.64 -9.13 -4.87
CA LYS A 202 24.47 -10.60 -4.94
C LYS A 202 23.04 -10.97 -4.61
N LEU A 203 22.49 -11.98 -5.30
CA LEU A 203 21.24 -12.61 -4.93
C LEU A 203 21.47 -13.70 -3.84
N ASP A 204 20.39 -14.15 -3.22
CA ASP A 204 20.44 -15.10 -2.10
C ASP A 204 21.04 -16.48 -2.47
N ASP A 205 21.05 -16.83 -3.75
CA ASP A 205 21.67 -18.06 -4.26
C ASP A 205 23.21 -17.99 -4.30
N GLY A 206 23.79 -16.81 -4.07
CA GLY A 206 25.22 -16.55 -4.05
C GLY A 206 25.93 -16.66 -5.40
N LYS A 207 25.21 -16.98 -6.49
CA LYS A 207 25.74 -17.15 -7.86
C LYS A 207 25.33 -16.01 -8.78
N ARG A 208 24.05 -15.68 -8.77
CA ARG A 208 23.52 -14.61 -9.61
C ARG A 208 23.71 -13.25 -8.94
N VAL A 209 23.79 -12.26 -9.80
CA VAL A 209 23.83 -10.85 -9.40
C VAL A 209 22.55 -10.16 -9.88
N ARG A 210 22.14 -9.14 -9.12
CA ARG A 210 21.12 -8.19 -9.53
C ARG A 210 21.79 -6.85 -9.81
N ALA A 211 21.65 -6.37 -11.04
CA ALA A 211 22.15 -5.07 -11.46
C ALA A 211 20.98 -4.09 -11.64
N VAL A 212 21.15 -2.86 -11.17
CA VAL A 212 20.28 -1.71 -11.48
C VAL A 212 21.19 -0.64 -12.08
N LEU A 213 20.96 -0.28 -13.33
CA LEU A 213 21.84 0.57 -14.12
C LEU A 213 21.03 1.71 -14.73
N CYS A 214 21.52 2.94 -14.60
CA CYS A 214 20.93 4.09 -15.26
C CYS A 214 21.36 4.10 -16.74
N GLU A 215 20.40 4.26 -17.66
CA GLU A 215 20.70 4.38 -19.08
C GLU A 215 21.16 5.83 -19.43
N PRO A 216 22.10 5.99 -20.38
CA PRO A 216 22.61 7.31 -20.78
C PRO A 216 21.51 8.22 -21.32
N GLU A 217 20.54 7.64 -22.02
CA GLU A 217 19.38 8.29 -22.61
C GLU A 217 18.09 7.62 -22.18
N VAL A 218 16.98 8.37 -22.17
CA VAL A 218 15.65 7.80 -21.94
C VAL A 218 15.31 6.87 -23.10
N ARG A 219 15.09 5.59 -22.80
CA ARG A 219 14.73 4.56 -23.77
C ARG A 219 13.36 3.97 -23.51
N HIS A 220 12.74 3.47 -24.56
CA HIS A 220 11.44 2.82 -24.52
C HIS A 220 11.53 1.41 -25.10
N GLY A 221 10.55 0.57 -24.80
CA GLY A 221 10.47 -0.81 -25.28
C GLY A 221 11.20 -1.81 -24.38
N GLU A 222 11.15 -3.07 -24.78
CA GLU A 222 11.79 -4.17 -24.05
C GLU A 222 13.30 -4.10 -24.20
N PRO A 223 14.07 -4.21 -23.11
CA PRO A 223 15.53 -4.18 -23.16
C PRO A 223 16.11 -5.49 -23.70
N THR A 224 17.28 -5.37 -24.33
CA THR A 224 18.06 -6.49 -24.86
C THR A 224 19.31 -6.76 -24.02
N LEU A 225 19.93 -7.92 -24.21
CA LEU A 225 21.21 -8.24 -23.57
C LEU A 225 22.31 -7.23 -23.96
N ASP A 226 22.26 -6.74 -25.19
CA ASP A 226 23.23 -5.73 -25.66
C ASP A 226 23.00 -4.36 -24.98
N ASP A 227 21.74 -3.99 -24.67
CA ASP A 227 21.46 -2.81 -23.84
C ASP A 227 22.07 -2.97 -22.43
N LEU A 228 21.96 -4.15 -21.83
CA LEU A 228 22.55 -4.45 -20.53
C LEU A 228 24.08 -4.37 -20.55
N ARG A 229 24.72 -4.95 -21.55
CA ARG A 229 26.18 -4.89 -21.74
C ARG A 229 26.66 -3.47 -21.93
N ALA A 230 25.97 -2.72 -22.79
CA ALA A 230 26.30 -1.30 -23.03
C ALA A 230 26.18 -0.46 -21.74
N ALA A 231 25.12 -0.67 -20.96
CA ALA A 231 24.94 0.02 -19.68
C ALA A 231 26.03 -0.35 -18.65
N LEU A 232 26.40 -1.63 -18.54
CA LEU A 232 27.50 -2.08 -17.69
C LEU A 232 28.84 -1.44 -18.10
N HIS A 233 29.16 -1.42 -19.39
CA HIS A 233 30.34 -0.74 -19.91
C HIS A 233 30.33 0.76 -19.59
N ALA A 234 29.20 1.44 -19.75
CA ALA A 234 29.09 2.86 -19.47
C ALA A 234 29.35 3.20 -17.99
N VAL A 235 28.95 2.31 -17.07
CA VAL A 235 29.05 2.55 -15.63
C VAL A 235 30.36 2.02 -15.03
N TYR A 236 30.83 0.87 -15.50
CA TYR A 236 31.93 0.13 -14.87
C TYR A 236 33.16 -0.04 -15.77
N GLY A 237 33.06 0.31 -17.05
CA GLY A 237 34.13 0.11 -18.05
C GLY A 237 34.24 -1.35 -18.52
N THR A 238 33.36 -2.24 -18.07
CA THR A 238 33.33 -3.66 -18.41
C THR A 238 31.90 -4.21 -18.24
N ASP A 239 31.54 -5.24 -18.99
CA ASP A 239 30.30 -5.98 -18.82
C ASP A 239 30.43 -7.15 -17.85
N TYR A 240 31.61 -7.35 -17.24
CA TYR A 240 31.96 -8.45 -16.35
C TYR A 240 31.74 -9.85 -16.98
N GLY A 241 31.59 -9.93 -18.31
CA GLY A 241 31.21 -11.17 -18.99
C GLY A 241 29.82 -11.66 -18.60
N VAL A 242 28.84 -10.74 -18.52
CA VAL A 242 27.45 -11.07 -18.14
C VAL A 242 26.86 -12.12 -19.08
N HIS A 243 26.29 -13.18 -18.50
CA HIS A 243 25.67 -14.30 -19.19
C HIS A 243 24.53 -14.89 -18.39
N SER A 244 23.84 -15.91 -18.92
CA SER A 244 22.74 -16.60 -18.23
C SER A 244 21.71 -15.63 -17.61
N VAL A 245 21.36 -14.57 -18.36
CA VAL A 245 20.40 -13.56 -17.88
C VAL A 245 19.03 -14.20 -17.78
N THR A 246 18.54 -14.34 -16.55
CA THR A 246 17.25 -14.95 -16.25
C THR A 246 16.11 -13.94 -16.25
N TRP A 247 16.42 -12.67 -16.06
CA TRP A 247 15.44 -11.60 -16.08
C TRP A 247 16.11 -10.27 -16.48
N LEU A 248 15.42 -9.52 -17.32
CA LEU A 248 15.83 -8.18 -17.75
C LEU A 248 14.58 -7.32 -17.97
N SER A 249 14.54 -6.16 -17.38
CA SER A 249 13.41 -5.24 -17.49
C SER A 249 13.89 -3.79 -17.46
N ARG A 250 13.01 -2.88 -17.89
CA ARG A 250 13.27 -1.43 -17.90
C ARG A 250 12.18 -0.73 -17.07
N PHE A 251 12.59 0.22 -16.26
CA PHE A 251 11.69 1.14 -15.57
C PHE A 251 12.19 2.58 -15.69
N SER A 252 11.39 3.55 -15.33
CA SER A 252 11.73 4.96 -15.40
C SER A 252 11.44 5.69 -14.09
N ASP A 253 11.95 6.92 -13.99
CA ASP A 253 11.66 7.85 -12.91
C ASP A 253 10.41 8.70 -13.15
N ALA A 254 9.60 8.37 -14.18
CA ALA A 254 8.32 9.04 -14.41
C ALA A 254 7.45 9.03 -13.15
N ALA A 255 6.81 10.15 -12.87
CA ALA A 255 5.90 10.30 -11.73
C ALA A 255 4.55 10.78 -12.24
N ARG A 256 3.51 9.94 -12.14
CA ARG A 256 2.17 10.22 -12.63
C ARG A 256 1.12 9.77 -11.63
N GLN A 257 0.03 10.53 -11.54
CA GLN A 257 -1.09 10.19 -10.69
C GLN A 257 -2.40 10.32 -11.45
N ALA A 258 -3.32 9.36 -11.28
CA ALA A 258 -4.66 9.44 -11.82
C ALA A 258 -5.39 10.66 -11.23
N ALA A 259 -6.04 11.44 -12.11
CA ALA A 259 -6.76 12.65 -11.70
C ALA A 259 -7.94 12.33 -10.76
N ALA A 260 -8.47 11.11 -10.85
CA ALA A 260 -9.47 10.56 -9.94
C ALA A 260 -9.17 9.08 -9.69
N TYR A 261 -9.50 8.58 -8.50
CA TYR A 261 -9.37 7.15 -8.17
C TYR A 261 -10.68 6.39 -8.39
N ARG A 262 -11.71 7.12 -8.82
CA ARG A 262 -13.02 6.59 -9.14
C ARG A 262 -13.64 7.31 -10.34
N ALA A 263 -14.35 6.56 -11.19
CA ALA A 263 -15.24 7.07 -12.22
C ALA A 263 -16.46 6.14 -12.33
N GLY A 264 -17.54 6.51 -11.64
CA GLY A 264 -18.73 5.66 -11.51
C GLY A 264 -18.39 4.33 -10.81
N ARG A 265 -18.52 3.21 -11.56
CA ARG A 265 -18.26 1.85 -11.06
C ARG A 265 -16.83 1.37 -11.31
N PHE A 266 -15.98 2.19 -11.92
CA PHE A 266 -14.55 1.95 -12.05
C PHE A 266 -13.79 2.58 -10.89
N LEU A 267 -12.89 1.81 -10.25
CA LEU A 267 -11.98 2.27 -9.20
C LEU A 267 -10.54 1.88 -9.56
N LEU A 268 -9.57 2.60 -9.01
CA LEU A 268 -8.14 2.37 -9.26
C LEU A 268 -7.39 2.26 -7.93
N ALA A 269 -6.44 1.34 -7.83
CA ALA A 269 -5.57 1.20 -6.66
C ALA A 269 -4.13 0.81 -7.08
N GLY A 270 -3.15 1.20 -6.28
CA GLY A 270 -1.74 0.95 -6.54
C GLY A 270 -1.24 1.62 -7.81
N ASP A 271 -0.37 0.97 -8.56
CA ASP A 271 0.26 1.53 -9.77
C ASP A 271 -0.74 1.93 -10.87
N ALA A 272 -1.97 1.40 -10.87
CA ALA A 272 -3.02 1.86 -11.76
C ALA A 272 -3.45 3.30 -11.46
N ALA A 273 -3.35 3.72 -10.20
CA ALA A 273 -3.68 5.05 -9.72
C ALA A 273 -2.46 5.99 -9.63
N HIS A 274 -1.25 5.47 -9.39
CA HIS A 274 -0.04 6.28 -9.21
C HIS A 274 1.22 5.48 -9.52
N VAL A 275 2.13 6.09 -10.27
CA VAL A 275 3.46 5.54 -10.56
C VAL A 275 4.52 6.57 -10.19
N HIS A 276 5.66 6.10 -9.71
CA HIS A 276 6.78 6.95 -9.34
C HIS A 276 8.10 6.14 -9.34
N SER A 277 9.22 6.84 -9.24
CA SER A 277 10.52 6.21 -9.05
C SER A 277 10.52 5.25 -7.84
N PRO A 278 11.16 4.08 -7.94
CA PRO A 278 11.18 3.10 -6.84
C PRO A 278 12.02 3.52 -5.63
N VAL A 279 12.57 4.73 -5.63
CA VAL A 279 13.36 5.29 -4.53
C VAL A 279 12.56 5.27 -3.22
N GLY A 280 13.13 4.67 -2.18
CA GLY A 280 12.50 4.53 -0.88
C GLY A 280 11.48 3.40 -0.75
N GLY A 281 11.25 2.57 -1.81
CA GLY A 281 10.41 1.37 -1.74
C GLY A 281 8.93 1.64 -1.45
N GLN A 282 8.38 2.79 -1.88
CA GLN A 282 7.05 3.25 -1.48
C GLN A 282 5.90 2.53 -2.22
N GLY A 283 6.05 2.18 -3.51
CA GLY A 283 4.94 1.83 -4.40
C GLY A 283 4.10 0.64 -3.94
N LEU A 284 4.73 -0.51 -3.64
CA LEU A 284 4.03 -1.69 -3.13
C LEU A 284 3.30 -1.37 -1.81
N ASN A 285 3.97 -0.67 -0.90
CA ASN A 285 3.45 -0.31 0.41
C ASN A 285 2.23 0.62 0.29
N LEU A 286 2.29 1.60 -0.62
CA LEU A 286 1.17 2.51 -0.90
C LEU A 286 -0.03 1.76 -1.49
N GLY A 287 0.20 0.85 -2.44
CA GLY A 287 -0.85 0.04 -3.07
C GLY A 287 -1.56 -0.91 -2.09
N VAL A 288 -0.84 -1.53 -1.15
CA VAL A 288 -1.45 -2.34 -0.09
C VAL A 288 -2.34 -1.49 0.81
N GLN A 289 -1.90 -0.28 1.16
CA GLN A 289 -2.69 0.65 1.97
C GLN A 289 -3.92 1.18 1.22
N ASP A 290 -3.83 1.41 -0.11
CA ASP A 290 -4.99 1.74 -0.94
C ASP A 290 -6.02 0.62 -0.90
N ALA A 291 -5.59 -0.63 -1.06
CA ALA A 291 -6.45 -1.80 -1.04
C ALA A 291 -7.22 -1.93 0.27
N VAL A 292 -6.56 -1.71 1.40
CA VAL A 292 -7.21 -1.80 2.73
C VAL A 292 -8.16 -0.63 2.95
N ASN A 293 -7.82 0.59 2.52
CA ASN A 293 -8.72 1.74 2.64
C ASN A 293 -9.97 1.58 1.76
N LEU A 294 -9.82 1.03 0.54
CA LEU A 294 -10.91 0.81 -0.39
C LEU A 294 -11.79 -0.39 0.01
N GLY A 295 -11.17 -1.50 0.45
CA GLY A 295 -11.82 -2.80 0.56
C GLY A 295 -13.07 -2.79 1.44
N TRP A 296 -13.00 -2.25 2.64
CA TRP A 296 -14.13 -2.19 3.56
C TRP A 296 -15.22 -1.21 3.10
N LYS A 297 -14.85 -0.07 2.45
CA LYS A 297 -15.78 0.91 1.90
C LYS A 297 -16.59 0.29 0.76
N LEU A 298 -15.90 -0.38 -0.16
CA LEU A 298 -16.53 -1.07 -1.28
C LEU A 298 -17.42 -2.21 -0.81
N ALA A 299 -17.00 -2.96 0.22
CA ALA A 299 -17.81 -4.01 0.81
C ALA A 299 -19.14 -3.47 1.39
N GLN A 300 -19.09 -2.38 2.15
CA GLN A 300 -20.30 -1.76 2.70
C GLN A 300 -21.27 -1.29 1.61
N VAL A 301 -20.75 -0.69 0.53
CA VAL A 301 -21.56 -0.23 -0.60
C VAL A 301 -22.16 -1.40 -1.36
N VAL A 302 -21.39 -2.46 -1.62
CA VAL A 302 -21.86 -3.68 -2.28
C VAL A 302 -22.97 -4.37 -1.47
N HIS A 303 -22.84 -4.38 -0.14
CA HIS A 303 -23.87 -4.93 0.75
C HIS A 303 -25.06 -3.99 0.97
N GLY A 304 -25.04 -2.78 0.43
CA GLY A 304 -26.09 -1.78 0.62
C GLY A 304 -26.19 -1.25 2.06
N THR A 305 -25.18 -1.43 2.87
CA THR A 305 -25.13 -0.95 4.27
C THR A 305 -24.69 0.51 4.37
N SER A 306 -24.04 1.02 3.34
CA SER A 306 -23.63 2.42 3.22
C SER A 306 -23.96 2.96 1.82
N PRO A 307 -24.19 4.27 1.68
CA PRO A 307 -24.48 4.88 0.38
C PRO A 307 -23.25 4.85 -0.52
N ASP A 308 -23.47 4.89 -1.85
CA ASP A 308 -22.42 4.90 -2.87
C ASP A 308 -21.38 6.03 -2.67
N ALA A 309 -21.82 7.17 -2.10
CA ALA A 309 -20.96 8.31 -1.77
C ALA A 309 -19.82 7.97 -0.78
N LEU A 310 -19.92 6.87 -0.01
CA LEU A 310 -18.81 6.42 0.83
C LEU A 310 -17.55 6.15 0.00
N LEU A 311 -17.68 5.72 -1.25
CA LEU A 311 -16.54 5.46 -2.15
C LEU A 311 -15.80 6.73 -2.57
N ASP A 312 -16.44 7.91 -2.51
CA ASP A 312 -15.77 9.18 -2.84
C ASP A 312 -14.74 9.55 -1.79
N THR A 313 -14.92 9.08 -0.53
CA THR A 313 -13.93 9.26 0.54
C THR A 313 -12.63 8.49 0.26
N TYR A 314 -12.65 7.44 -0.57
CA TYR A 314 -11.43 6.76 -0.97
C TYR A 314 -10.49 7.69 -1.74
N HIS A 315 -11.03 8.41 -2.74
CA HIS A 315 -10.24 9.42 -3.46
C HIS A 315 -9.79 10.55 -2.53
N ALA A 316 -10.70 11.10 -1.73
CA ALA A 316 -10.40 12.22 -0.83
C ALA A 316 -9.28 11.89 0.17
N GLU A 317 -9.21 10.65 0.65
CA GLU A 317 -8.19 10.20 1.60
C GLU A 317 -6.89 9.75 0.92
N ARG A 318 -6.96 8.98 -0.16
CA ARG A 318 -5.78 8.32 -0.73
C ARG A 318 -5.06 9.13 -1.81
N HIS A 319 -5.78 9.98 -2.56
CA HIS A 319 -5.15 10.83 -3.58
C HIS A 319 -4.14 11.83 -2.98
N PRO A 320 -4.41 12.55 -1.87
CA PRO A 320 -3.41 13.42 -1.25
C PRO A 320 -2.18 12.66 -0.73
N VAL A 321 -2.36 11.44 -0.22
CA VAL A 321 -1.24 10.57 0.21
C VAL A 321 -0.37 10.19 -0.98
N GLY A 322 -0.99 9.75 -2.08
CA GLY A 322 -0.28 9.46 -3.34
C GLY A 322 0.49 10.67 -3.86
N ALA A 323 -0.15 11.85 -3.94
CA ALA A 323 0.48 13.10 -4.37
C ALA A 323 1.71 13.45 -3.53
N ARG A 324 1.64 13.27 -2.21
CA ARG A 324 2.75 13.49 -1.29
C ARG A 324 3.90 12.51 -1.55
N VAL A 325 3.58 11.22 -1.75
CA VAL A 325 4.60 10.20 -2.07
C VAL A 325 5.31 10.54 -3.38
N LEU A 326 4.57 10.93 -4.43
CA LEU A 326 5.15 11.34 -5.70
C LEU A 326 6.14 12.51 -5.52
N LYS A 327 5.73 13.56 -4.80
CA LYS A 327 6.61 14.72 -4.51
C LYS A 327 7.85 14.29 -3.74
N THR A 328 7.70 13.43 -2.75
CA THR A 328 8.82 12.94 -1.93
C THR A 328 9.79 12.14 -2.78
N THR A 329 9.32 11.18 -3.57
CA THR A 329 10.19 10.35 -4.42
C THR A 329 10.88 11.17 -5.52
N MET A 330 10.23 12.19 -6.07
CA MET A 330 10.86 13.14 -6.98
C MET A 330 12.00 13.92 -6.31
N ALA A 331 11.80 14.43 -5.11
CA ALA A 331 12.83 15.13 -4.33
C ALA A 331 14.00 14.20 -4.01
N LEU A 332 13.74 12.96 -3.56
CA LEU A 332 14.76 11.96 -3.30
C LEU A 332 15.54 11.57 -4.56
N THR A 333 14.86 11.46 -5.72
CA THR A 333 15.50 11.20 -7.01
C THR A 333 16.41 12.37 -7.43
N ALA A 334 15.96 13.61 -7.24
CA ALA A 334 16.80 14.78 -7.52
C ALA A 334 18.06 14.81 -6.64
N MET A 335 17.94 14.50 -5.36
CA MET A 335 19.08 14.41 -4.44
C MET A 335 20.04 13.25 -4.76
N SER A 336 19.57 12.23 -5.46
CA SER A 336 20.40 11.05 -5.79
C SER A 336 21.38 11.28 -6.96
N ARG A 337 21.25 12.40 -7.68
CA ARG A 337 22.15 12.76 -8.81
C ARG A 337 23.55 13.08 -8.33
N GLY A 338 24.55 12.81 -9.18
CA GLY A 338 25.98 13.01 -8.88
C GLY A 338 26.51 14.42 -9.15
N ASP A 339 25.69 15.37 -9.66
CA ASP A 339 26.14 16.74 -9.92
C ASP A 339 26.40 17.54 -8.63
N ALA A 340 27.20 18.61 -8.75
CA ALA A 340 27.63 19.42 -7.61
C ALA A 340 26.47 20.07 -6.84
N ARG A 341 25.38 20.47 -7.52
CA ARG A 341 24.22 21.12 -6.88
C ARG A 341 23.42 20.11 -6.07
N SER A 342 23.16 18.92 -6.63
CA SER A 342 22.50 17.82 -5.96
C SER A 342 23.33 17.33 -4.77
N THR A 343 24.66 17.33 -4.88
CA THR A 343 25.57 16.98 -3.77
C THR A 343 25.46 17.99 -2.64
N ALA A 344 25.53 19.29 -2.92
CA ALA A 344 25.39 20.34 -1.91
C ALA A 344 24.00 20.30 -1.22
N LEU A 345 22.91 20.10 -1.98
CA LEU A 345 21.57 19.92 -1.43
C LEU A 345 21.52 18.71 -0.51
N ARG A 346 22.08 17.58 -0.91
CA ARG A 346 22.12 16.35 -0.15
C ARG A 346 22.87 16.50 1.17
N GLU A 347 24.00 17.18 1.17
CA GLU A 347 24.79 17.49 2.38
C GLU A 347 23.95 18.28 3.37
N MET A 348 23.33 19.38 2.93
CA MET A 348 22.47 20.22 3.75
C MET A 348 21.27 19.44 4.32
N VAL A 349 20.57 18.65 3.49
CA VAL A 349 19.44 17.84 3.94
C VAL A 349 19.91 16.76 4.92
N SER A 350 21.08 16.17 4.71
CA SER A 350 21.66 15.17 5.62
C SER A 350 22.01 15.76 6.98
N GLU A 351 22.48 17.02 7.06
CA GLU A 351 22.70 17.73 8.33
C GLU A 351 21.37 17.95 9.06
N MET A 352 20.34 18.43 8.35
CA MET A 352 19.01 18.62 8.94
C MET A 352 18.42 17.29 9.46
N ALA A 353 18.64 16.19 8.73
CA ALA A 353 18.14 14.87 9.09
C ALA A 353 18.87 14.25 10.32
N ARG A 354 19.98 14.83 10.79
CA ARG A 354 20.63 14.46 12.07
C ARG A 354 19.93 15.07 13.27
N LEU A 355 19.16 16.14 13.09
CA LEU A 355 18.38 16.73 14.16
C LEU A 355 17.17 15.85 14.47
N ASP A 356 16.85 15.67 15.74
CA ASP A 356 15.86 14.68 16.19
C ASP A 356 14.45 14.94 15.61
N ALA A 357 13.93 16.16 15.68
CA ALA A 357 12.58 16.47 15.20
C ALA A 357 12.42 16.31 13.67
N PRO A 358 13.31 16.84 12.79
CA PRO A 358 13.26 16.55 11.36
C PRO A 358 13.41 15.05 11.06
N ARG A 359 14.37 14.36 11.73
CA ARG A 359 14.58 12.93 11.55
C ARG A 359 13.30 12.15 11.83
N ARG A 360 12.67 12.33 13.00
CA ARG A 360 11.43 11.64 13.38
C ARG A 360 10.29 11.92 12.41
N ARG A 361 10.16 13.18 11.97
CA ARG A 361 9.15 13.58 11.01
C ARG A 361 9.29 12.82 9.69
N TYR A 362 10.47 12.88 9.07
CA TYR A 362 10.70 12.22 7.78
C TYR A 362 10.78 10.70 7.91
N ALA A 363 11.30 10.16 9.02
CA ALA A 363 11.27 8.74 9.31
C ALA A 363 9.81 8.22 9.40
N SER A 364 8.93 8.90 10.13
CA SER A 364 7.50 8.57 10.20
C SER A 364 6.82 8.65 8.84
N GLN A 365 7.17 9.65 8.02
CA GLN A 365 6.64 9.81 6.67
C GLN A 365 7.07 8.65 5.75
N MET A 366 8.37 8.33 5.74
CA MET A 366 8.89 7.22 4.92
C MET A 366 8.35 5.87 5.38
N ALA A 367 8.10 5.71 6.68
CA ALA A 367 7.48 4.52 7.27
C ALA A 367 5.96 4.42 7.04
N GLY A 368 5.31 5.48 6.52
CA GLY A 368 3.86 5.57 6.32
C GLY A 368 3.06 5.75 7.62
N LEU A 369 3.72 6.07 8.72
CA LEU A 369 3.11 6.17 10.05
C LEU A 369 2.52 7.56 10.36
N ASP A 370 2.79 8.56 9.53
CA ASP A 370 2.33 9.95 9.69
C ASP A 370 1.03 10.25 8.94
N ILE A 371 0.47 9.27 8.24
CA ILE A 371 -0.75 9.45 7.44
C ILE A 371 -1.88 9.95 8.32
N HIS A 372 -2.48 11.06 7.88
CA HIS A 372 -3.60 11.71 8.53
C HIS A 372 -4.65 12.07 7.48
N TYR A 373 -5.86 11.54 7.63
CA TYR A 373 -7.02 11.90 6.84
C TYR A 373 -7.73 13.09 7.47
N ASP A 374 -8.10 14.07 6.67
CA ASP A 374 -8.86 15.23 7.15
C ASP A 374 -10.32 14.83 7.41
N LEU A 375 -10.63 14.57 8.67
CA LEU A 375 -11.97 14.24 9.14
C LEU A 375 -12.57 15.39 9.98
N GLY A 376 -12.03 16.60 9.83
CA GLY A 376 -12.44 17.79 10.55
C GLY A 376 -11.56 18.11 11.77
N ALA A 377 -11.96 19.16 12.50
CA ALA A 377 -11.27 19.58 13.71
C ALA A 377 -11.61 18.68 14.91
N GLY A 378 -10.67 18.49 15.82
CA GLY A 378 -10.89 17.69 17.02
C GLY A 378 -9.60 17.20 17.66
N HIS A 379 -9.68 16.08 18.35
CA HIS A 379 -8.55 15.45 19.01
C HIS A 379 -7.44 15.06 17.99
N PRO A 380 -6.15 15.21 18.33
CA PRO A 380 -5.05 14.91 17.40
C PRO A 380 -5.03 13.48 16.84
N LEU A 381 -5.68 12.52 17.48
CA LEU A 381 -5.82 11.14 17.02
C LEU A 381 -6.84 10.99 15.87
N LEU A 382 -7.80 11.91 15.73
CA LEU A 382 -8.83 11.84 14.69
C LEU A 382 -8.20 11.82 13.30
N GLY A 383 -8.66 10.90 12.44
CA GLY A 383 -8.12 10.71 11.09
C GLY A 383 -6.76 10.01 11.01
N ARG A 384 -6.14 9.67 12.13
CA ARG A 384 -4.87 8.97 12.18
C ARG A 384 -5.07 7.48 12.44
N ARG A 385 -4.03 6.69 12.17
CA ARG A 385 -4.00 5.28 12.56
C ARG A 385 -4.08 5.15 14.08
N MET A 386 -4.87 4.20 14.57
CA MET A 386 -4.86 3.84 15.99
C MET A 386 -3.54 3.17 16.36
N PRO A 387 -2.87 3.55 17.46
CA PRO A 387 -1.73 2.81 18.00
C PRO A 387 -2.13 1.38 18.43
N ASP A 388 -1.19 0.43 18.34
CA ASP A 388 -1.39 -0.93 18.84
C ASP A 388 -1.13 -1.00 20.35
N LEU A 389 -2.13 -0.62 21.13
CA LEU A 389 -2.05 -0.59 22.59
C LEU A 389 -2.29 -1.97 23.19
N ALA A 390 -1.57 -2.28 24.27
CA ALA A 390 -1.86 -3.44 25.10
C ALA A 390 -2.96 -3.08 26.12
N LEU A 391 -4.15 -3.59 25.89
CA LEU A 391 -5.36 -3.27 26.65
C LEU A 391 -5.63 -4.33 27.73
N ALA A 392 -6.09 -3.90 28.91
CA ALA A 392 -6.85 -4.76 29.80
C ALA A 392 -8.34 -4.65 29.43
N THR A 393 -8.98 -5.77 29.11
CA THR A 393 -10.41 -5.83 28.74
C THR A 393 -11.17 -6.81 29.61
N ASP A 394 -12.51 -6.75 29.58
CA ASP A 394 -13.37 -7.68 30.34
C ASP A 394 -13.08 -9.14 29.96
N ASP A 395 -12.65 -9.41 28.71
CA ASP A 395 -12.29 -10.76 28.22
C ASP A 395 -10.79 -11.10 28.42
N GLY A 396 -10.05 -10.31 29.21
CA GLY A 396 -8.62 -10.45 29.45
C GLY A 396 -7.74 -9.54 28.59
N PRO A 397 -6.40 -9.68 28.66
CA PRO A 397 -5.47 -8.84 27.89
C PRO A 397 -5.65 -9.00 26.38
N ARG A 398 -5.70 -7.89 25.65
CA ARG A 398 -5.82 -7.83 24.18
C ARG A 398 -4.96 -6.70 23.62
N ARG A 399 -4.53 -6.86 22.38
CA ARG A 399 -3.97 -5.74 21.61
C ARG A 399 -5.05 -5.14 20.70
N VAL A 400 -4.94 -3.85 20.43
CA VAL A 400 -5.88 -3.17 19.53
C VAL A 400 -5.93 -3.84 18.14
N PHE A 401 -4.79 -4.22 17.58
CA PHE A 401 -4.77 -4.82 16.24
C PHE A 401 -5.41 -6.21 16.18
N GLU A 402 -5.41 -6.96 17.27
CA GLU A 402 -6.13 -8.24 17.36
C GLU A 402 -7.66 -8.06 17.21
N LEU A 403 -8.18 -6.93 17.67
CA LEU A 403 -9.60 -6.61 17.55
C LEU A 403 -10.04 -6.31 16.11
N LEU A 404 -9.08 -6.07 15.21
CA LEU A 404 -9.30 -5.71 13.80
C LEU A 404 -9.10 -6.89 12.82
N HIS A 405 -8.82 -8.10 13.31
CA HIS A 405 -8.52 -9.27 12.46
C HIS A 405 -9.67 -9.65 11.52
N ASP A 406 -10.91 -9.38 11.89
CA ASP A 406 -12.11 -9.63 11.08
C ASP A 406 -12.58 -8.41 10.26
N ALA A 407 -11.77 -7.34 10.21
CA ALA A 407 -12.04 -6.10 9.51
C ALA A 407 -13.39 -5.44 9.90
N ARG A 408 -13.81 -5.58 11.17
CA ARG A 408 -14.99 -4.90 11.71
C ARG A 408 -14.60 -3.57 12.34
N PRO A 409 -15.48 -2.55 12.31
CA PRO A 409 -15.28 -1.34 13.09
C PRO A 409 -15.32 -1.67 14.59
N VAL A 410 -14.48 -0.96 15.36
CA VAL A 410 -14.34 -1.17 16.81
C VAL A 410 -14.57 0.14 17.53
N VAL A 411 -15.39 0.14 18.59
CA VAL A 411 -15.41 1.20 19.57
C VAL A 411 -14.68 0.71 20.82
N LEU A 412 -13.63 1.42 21.20
CA LEU A 412 -12.96 1.25 22.48
C LEU A 412 -13.50 2.30 23.45
N ALA A 413 -14.00 1.85 24.61
CA ALA A 413 -14.46 2.70 25.69
C ALA A 413 -13.49 2.61 26.88
N PHE A 414 -12.89 3.74 27.23
CA PHE A 414 -11.96 3.89 28.36
C PHE A 414 -12.70 4.53 29.56
N GLY A 415 -13.65 3.77 30.13
CA GLY A 415 -14.51 4.23 31.22
C GLY A 415 -15.76 5.02 30.79
N ALA A 416 -16.01 5.20 29.49
CA ALA A 416 -17.24 5.80 28.97
C ALA A 416 -18.37 4.75 28.89
N ALA A 417 -19.54 5.08 29.39
CA ALA A 417 -20.73 4.26 29.17
C ALA A 417 -21.37 4.65 27.83
N LEU A 418 -21.32 3.75 26.83
CA LEU A 418 -21.84 3.99 25.48
C LEU A 418 -22.96 2.98 25.17
N ASP A 419 -24.12 3.47 24.72
CA ASP A 419 -25.19 2.62 24.21
C ASP A 419 -25.10 2.49 22.68
N LEU A 420 -24.67 1.33 22.21
CA LEU A 420 -24.50 1.01 20.79
C LEU A 420 -25.38 -0.17 20.34
N ALA A 421 -26.49 -0.44 21.06
CA ALA A 421 -27.40 -1.54 20.73
C ALA A 421 -27.97 -1.42 19.29
N ALA A 422 -28.13 -0.21 18.77
CA ALA A 422 -28.57 0.06 17.39
C ALA A 422 -27.50 -0.26 16.32
N TRP A 423 -26.25 -0.55 16.73
CA TRP A 423 -25.11 -0.72 15.83
C TRP A 423 -24.45 -2.11 15.94
N PRO A 424 -25.16 -3.20 15.65
CA PRO A 424 -24.67 -4.58 15.87
C PRO A 424 -23.46 -4.95 15.03
N ARG A 425 -23.14 -4.15 13.99
CA ARG A 425 -21.93 -4.32 13.17
C ARG A 425 -20.66 -3.81 13.84
N VAL A 426 -20.77 -2.98 14.88
CA VAL A 426 -19.66 -2.44 15.64
C VAL A 426 -19.29 -3.40 16.77
N ARG A 427 -18.00 -3.68 16.92
CA ARG A 427 -17.50 -4.35 18.12
C ARG A 427 -17.27 -3.30 19.20
N VAL A 428 -17.92 -3.43 20.34
CA VAL A 428 -17.71 -2.58 21.51
C VAL A 428 -16.82 -3.31 22.49
N VAL A 429 -15.76 -2.65 22.95
CA VAL A 429 -14.81 -3.21 23.91
C VAL A 429 -14.57 -2.19 25.02
N ASN A 430 -14.91 -2.55 26.23
CA ASN A 430 -14.48 -1.81 27.41
C ASN A 430 -13.02 -2.15 27.70
N ALA A 431 -12.20 -1.15 27.86
CA ALA A 431 -10.78 -1.34 28.02
C ALA A 431 -10.15 -0.33 28.98
N GLU A 432 -9.07 -0.75 29.62
CA GLU A 432 -8.18 0.13 30.37
C GLU A 432 -6.82 0.16 29.69
N TYR A 433 -6.22 1.34 29.67
CA TYR A 433 -4.86 1.56 29.20
C TYR A 433 -4.18 2.61 30.06
N ALA A 434 -3.11 2.21 30.75
CA ALA A 434 -2.37 3.06 31.68
C ALA A 434 -1.07 3.67 31.09
N GLY A 435 -0.78 3.38 29.80
CA GLY A 435 0.44 3.89 29.16
C GLY A 435 0.24 5.24 28.47
N ASP A 436 1.33 5.79 27.94
CA ASP A 436 1.34 7.05 27.23
C ASP A 436 0.77 6.90 25.80
N TRP A 437 -0.03 7.89 25.38
CA TRP A 437 -0.58 7.95 24.05
C TRP A 437 0.40 8.62 23.09
N GLN A 438 1.35 7.84 22.59
CA GLN A 438 2.42 8.31 21.71
C GLN A 438 2.08 8.09 20.24
N LEU A 439 2.14 9.16 19.45
CA LEU A 439 1.91 9.11 17.99
C LEU A 439 3.22 9.42 17.24
N PRO A 440 3.56 8.67 16.16
CA PRO A 440 4.88 8.75 15.53
C PRO A 440 5.31 10.15 15.07
N ALA A 441 4.40 10.92 14.49
CA ALA A 441 4.73 12.20 13.86
C ALA A 441 4.55 13.41 14.77
N ILE A 442 3.74 13.29 15.83
CA ILE A 442 3.31 14.43 16.65
C ILE A 442 3.62 14.26 18.15
N GLY A 443 4.10 13.10 18.56
CA GLY A 443 4.46 12.82 19.96
C GLY A 443 3.27 12.46 20.83
N GLU A 444 3.33 12.85 22.08
CA GLU A 444 2.30 12.56 23.08
C GLU A 444 1.03 13.37 22.87
N VAL A 445 -0.10 12.70 23.08
CA VAL A 445 -1.44 13.30 23.01
C VAL A 445 -2.24 12.96 24.25
N ALA A 446 -3.25 13.75 24.57
CA ALA A 446 -4.14 13.49 25.69
C ALA A 446 -4.87 12.13 25.50
N PRO A 447 -5.09 11.36 26.57
CA PRO A 447 -5.85 10.12 26.49
C PRO A 447 -7.33 10.40 26.17
N PRO A 448 -7.92 9.75 25.14
CA PRO A 448 -9.36 9.84 24.89
C PRO A 448 -10.17 9.01 25.90
N THR A 449 -11.45 9.35 26.07
CA THR A 449 -12.38 8.52 26.88
C THR A 449 -13.04 7.41 26.06
N ALA A 450 -13.09 7.56 24.74
CA ALA A 450 -13.50 6.53 23.80
C ALA A 450 -12.99 6.84 22.39
N VAL A 451 -12.92 5.83 21.52
CA VAL A 451 -12.57 6.00 20.10
C VAL A 451 -13.38 5.06 19.22
N LEU A 452 -13.80 5.54 18.06
CA LEU A 452 -14.29 4.70 16.95
C LEU A 452 -13.16 4.45 15.97
N ILE A 453 -12.81 3.19 15.78
CA ILE A 453 -11.77 2.72 14.86
C ILE A 453 -12.45 2.09 13.64
N ARG A 454 -12.11 2.57 12.45
CA ARG A 454 -12.57 2.00 11.17
C ARG A 454 -11.88 0.66 10.89
N PRO A 455 -12.44 -0.16 9.97
CA PRO A 455 -11.82 -1.44 9.58
C PRO A 455 -10.38 -1.32 9.06
N ASP A 456 -9.97 -0.17 8.52
CA ASP A 456 -8.59 0.12 8.06
C ASP A 456 -7.66 0.59 9.21
N GLY A 457 -8.13 0.56 10.45
CA GLY A 457 -7.37 0.95 11.62
C GLY A 457 -7.23 2.46 11.85
N HIS A 458 -7.94 3.30 11.08
CA HIS A 458 -7.96 4.75 11.32
C HIS A 458 -9.08 5.15 12.27
N VAL A 459 -8.78 6.13 13.13
CA VAL A 459 -9.74 6.66 14.09
C VAL A 459 -10.70 7.61 13.39
N ALA A 460 -11.99 7.33 13.49
CA ALA A 460 -13.07 8.08 12.86
C ALA A 460 -13.83 9.00 13.80
N TRP A 461 -13.71 8.78 15.12
CA TRP A 461 -14.26 9.61 16.15
C TRP A 461 -13.50 9.42 17.46
N VAL A 462 -13.45 10.48 18.27
CA VAL A 462 -12.78 10.50 19.58
C VAL A 462 -13.70 11.16 20.60
N GLY A 463 -14.00 10.43 21.67
CA GLY A 463 -14.76 10.95 22.82
C GLY A 463 -13.86 11.66 23.83
N ASP A 464 -14.38 12.74 24.39
CA ASP A 464 -13.77 13.59 25.41
C ASP A 464 -14.53 13.61 26.73
N GLY A 465 -15.26 12.55 27.03
CA GLY A 465 -16.14 12.43 28.18
C GLY A 465 -17.63 12.47 27.82
N SER A 466 -17.95 12.68 26.54
CA SER A 466 -19.31 12.62 25.98
C SER A 466 -19.34 11.72 24.75
N ASP A 467 -20.54 11.33 24.30
CA ASP A 467 -20.80 10.63 23.04
C ASP A 467 -21.18 11.57 21.89
N ALA A 468 -20.98 12.89 22.06
CA ALA A 468 -21.30 13.90 21.06
C ALA A 468 -20.62 13.58 19.72
N GLY A 469 -21.41 13.54 18.62
CA GLY A 469 -20.94 13.23 17.28
C GLY A 469 -20.68 11.73 17.01
N LEU A 470 -20.80 10.83 17.98
CA LEU A 470 -20.59 9.39 17.76
C LEU A 470 -21.64 8.81 16.80
N ALA A 471 -22.91 9.17 16.95
CA ALA A 471 -23.97 8.69 16.06
C ALA A 471 -23.75 9.13 14.61
N ASP A 472 -23.32 10.36 14.38
CA ASP A 472 -22.99 10.90 13.04
C ASP A 472 -21.78 10.16 12.45
N ALA A 473 -20.75 9.90 13.25
CA ALA A 473 -19.57 9.16 12.82
C ALA A 473 -19.92 7.70 12.48
N LEU A 474 -20.78 7.07 13.27
CA LEU A 474 -21.27 5.72 13.00
C LEU A 474 -22.11 5.68 11.72
N ALA A 475 -23.03 6.62 11.53
CA ALA A 475 -23.82 6.72 10.32
C ALA A 475 -22.93 6.90 9.07
N THR A 476 -21.87 7.71 9.18
CA THR A 476 -20.93 7.98 8.09
C THR A 476 -20.06 6.76 7.75
N TRP A 477 -19.48 6.11 8.76
CA TRP A 477 -18.40 5.13 8.57
C TRP A 477 -18.81 3.66 8.75
N VAL A 478 -19.97 3.40 9.36
CA VAL A 478 -20.50 2.04 9.58
C VAL A 478 -21.77 1.78 8.81
N GLY A 479 -22.43 2.85 8.37
CA GLY A 479 -23.71 2.83 7.64
C GLY A 479 -24.92 3.04 8.56
N ALA A 480 -26.12 2.91 8.00
CA ALA A 480 -27.35 3.20 8.73
C ALA A 480 -27.57 2.27 9.94
N GLU A 481 -28.26 2.79 10.95
CA GLU A 481 -28.79 2.00 12.05
C GLU A 481 -29.63 0.82 11.51
N THR A 482 -29.47 -0.35 12.11
CA THR A 482 -30.42 -1.43 11.85
C THR A 482 -31.60 -1.25 12.78
N SER A 483 -32.77 -0.87 12.25
CA SER A 483 -34.01 -0.93 13.06
C SER A 483 -34.11 -2.31 13.72
N PRO A 484 -34.32 -2.42 15.02
CA PRO A 484 -34.58 -3.70 15.64
C PRO A 484 -35.77 -4.33 14.93
N ALA A 485 -35.62 -5.59 14.49
CA ALA A 485 -36.72 -6.32 13.90
C ALA A 485 -37.93 -6.22 14.83
N PRO A 486 -39.14 -5.93 14.32
CA PRO A 486 -40.31 -5.88 15.18
C PRO A 486 -40.44 -7.22 15.93
N THR A 487 -40.36 -7.17 17.24
CA THR A 487 -40.60 -8.33 18.07
C THR A 487 -42.05 -8.73 17.84
N HIS A 488 -42.30 -9.72 16.98
CA HIS A 488 -43.56 -10.41 16.96
C HIS A 488 -43.72 -11.08 18.32
N ARG A 489 -44.46 -10.41 19.19
CA ARG A 489 -45.04 -11.10 20.35
C ARG A 489 -46.09 -12.10 19.79
N VAL A 490 -45.79 -13.37 19.96
CA VAL A 490 -46.76 -14.48 19.82
C VAL A 490 -47.61 -14.55 21.06
#